data_e2262906043f76a85808f9b8ffa78078
#
_entry.id   e2262906043f76a85808f9b8ffa78078
#
_cell.length_a   1.000
_cell.length_b   1.000
_cell.length_c   1.000
_cell.angle_alpha   90.00
_cell.angle_beta   90.00
_cell.angle_gamma   90.00
#
_symmetry.space_group_name_H-M   'P 1'
#
loop_
_entity.id
_entity.type
_entity.pdbx_description
1 polymer ?
#
loop_
_entity_poly.entity_id
_entity_poly.type
_entity_poly.pdbx_seq_one_letter_code
_entity_poly.pdbx_strand_id
1 'polypeptide(L)'
;DPIHETVRLQPVVYDSDIEILHQPDSSHASRDLELMRIAIQKGCCLSARLHKMYARELFIAGTSQDFLNAETFFQKSFKDAARSNDEHMEALCVLARINRLKKNYLEFLSLCLNGIAAFPCAELCLEAGDYYVEIQDYENARDWYENARNTPAILDLRCQEEFPAEKLDSLKTI
;
A
#
# COMPACT_ATOMS: atom_id res chain seq x y z
N ASP A 1 -10.95 -5.57 -17.45
CA ASP A 1 -10.12 -4.64 -16.65
C ASP A 1 -9.51 -3.58 -17.58
N PRO A 2 -9.59 -2.28 -17.27
CA PRO A 2 -9.10 -1.21 -18.17
C PRO A 2 -7.57 -1.11 -18.22
N ILE A 3 -6.85 -1.77 -17.33
CA ILE A 3 -5.39 -1.61 -17.18
C ILE A 3 -4.66 -2.93 -17.46
N HIS A 4 -5.22 -4.05 -17.02
CA HIS A 4 -4.64 -5.37 -17.23
C HIS A 4 -5.67 -6.30 -17.81
N GLU A 5 -5.42 -6.79 -19.01
CA GLU A 5 -6.25 -7.77 -19.65
C GLU A 5 -6.13 -9.15 -18.97
N THR A 6 -7.25 -9.80 -18.80
CA THR A 6 -7.29 -11.19 -18.34
C THR A 6 -7.71 -12.09 -19.49
N VAL A 7 -6.93 -13.12 -19.73
CA VAL A 7 -7.29 -14.13 -20.75
C VAL A 7 -8.49 -14.91 -20.26
N ARG A 8 -9.57 -14.93 -21.04
CA ARG A 8 -10.71 -15.84 -20.82
C ARG A 8 -10.34 -17.19 -21.40
N LEU A 9 -10.11 -18.16 -20.52
CA LEU A 9 -9.88 -19.53 -20.95
C LEU A 9 -11.16 -20.06 -21.60
N GLN A 10 -11.03 -20.60 -22.81
CA GLN A 10 -12.08 -21.36 -23.46
C GLN A 10 -12.15 -22.78 -22.87
N PRO A 11 -13.28 -23.52 -23.03
CA PRO A 11 -13.40 -24.86 -22.46
C PRO A 11 -12.33 -25.86 -22.91
N VAL A 12 -11.65 -25.57 -24.02
CA VAL A 12 -10.52 -26.40 -24.51
C VAL A 12 -9.27 -25.54 -24.51
N VAL A 13 -8.29 -25.94 -23.70
CA VAL A 13 -6.98 -25.32 -23.61
C VAL A 13 -5.94 -26.33 -24.10
N TYR A 14 -5.07 -25.89 -24.98
CA TYR A 14 -3.95 -26.69 -25.46
C TYR A 14 -2.64 -26.17 -24.80
N ASP A 15 -1.86 -27.07 -24.23
CA ASP A 15 -0.51 -26.77 -23.83
C ASP A 15 0.36 -26.63 -25.09
N SER A 16 1.32 -25.72 -25.05
CA SER A 16 2.28 -25.52 -26.11
C SER A 16 3.70 -25.50 -25.53
N ASP A 17 4.66 -25.93 -26.33
CA ASP A 17 6.09 -25.86 -25.97
C ASP A 17 6.67 -24.43 -26.12
N ILE A 18 5.81 -23.43 -26.34
CA ILE A 18 6.22 -22.03 -26.46
C ILE A 18 6.46 -21.46 -25.07
N GLU A 19 7.70 -21.19 -24.76
CA GLU A 19 8.11 -20.47 -23.54
C GLU A 19 8.05 -18.97 -23.78
N ILE A 20 7.28 -18.25 -22.96
CA ILE A 20 7.22 -16.79 -22.98
C ILE A 20 8.08 -16.27 -21.85
N LEU A 21 9.27 -15.76 -22.19
CA LEU A 21 10.14 -15.08 -21.25
C LEU A 21 9.61 -13.65 -21.02
N HIS A 22 9.02 -13.45 -19.86
CA HIS A 22 8.63 -12.10 -19.43
C HIS A 22 9.85 -11.43 -18.81
N GLN A 23 10.41 -10.44 -19.52
CA GLN A 23 11.48 -9.57 -18.99
C GLN A 23 10.86 -8.21 -18.65
N PRO A 24 10.48 -7.97 -17.39
CA PRO A 24 9.94 -6.68 -17.02
C PRO A 24 11.05 -5.62 -17.01
N ASP A 25 10.84 -4.54 -17.73
CA ASP A 25 11.63 -3.32 -17.55
C ASP A 25 11.35 -2.71 -16.17
N SER A 26 12.39 -2.23 -15.49
CA SER A 26 12.35 -1.76 -14.10
C SER A 26 11.46 -0.53 -13.83
N SER A 27 10.81 0.03 -14.84
CA SER A 27 10.05 1.29 -14.76
C SER A 27 8.52 1.14 -14.79
N HIS A 28 7.97 -0.09 -14.65
CA HIS A 28 6.52 -0.29 -14.84
C HIS A 28 5.65 0.33 -13.74
N ALA A 29 6.14 0.39 -12.50
CA ALA A 29 5.34 0.84 -11.36
C ALA A 29 4.82 2.30 -11.50
N SER A 30 5.65 3.24 -11.93
CA SER A 30 5.22 4.64 -12.12
C SER A 30 4.23 4.79 -13.27
N ARG A 31 4.38 3.99 -14.34
CA ARG A 31 3.42 3.96 -15.45
C ARG A 31 2.06 3.43 -15.00
N ASP A 32 2.04 2.39 -14.21
CA ASP A 32 0.82 1.76 -13.75
C ASP A 32 0.05 2.68 -12.78
N LEU A 33 0.75 3.43 -11.93
CA LEU A 33 0.14 4.49 -11.10
C LEU A 33 -0.55 5.56 -11.95
N GLU A 34 0.11 6.02 -13.02
CA GLU A 34 -0.47 7.03 -13.91
C GLU A 34 -1.69 6.50 -14.67
N LEU A 35 -1.66 5.26 -15.14
CA LEU A 35 -2.80 4.63 -15.80
C LEU A 35 -4.00 4.49 -14.85
N MET A 36 -3.77 4.10 -13.60
CA MET A 36 -4.83 4.01 -12.58
C MET A 36 -5.42 5.39 -12.27
N ARG A 37 -4.57 6.41 -12.12
CA ARG A 37 -5.00 7.80 -11.93
C ARG A 37 -5.90 8.28 -13.08
N ILE A 38 -5.50 8.03 -14.33
CA ILE A 38 -6.30 8.39 -15.51
C ILE A 38 -7.62 7.63 -15.54
N ALA A 39 -7.63 6.33 -15.22
CA ALA A 39 -8.84 5.52 -15.19
C ALA A 39 -9.83 6.06 -14.14
N ILE A 40 -9.36 6.39 -12.94
CA ILE A 40 -10.18 6.96 -11.86
C ILE A 40 -10.74 8.33 -12.28
N GLN A 41 -9.93 9.20 -12.90
CA GLN A 41 -10.38 10.51 -13.39
C GLN A 41 -11.47 10.40 -14.47
N LYS A 42 -11.43 9.33 -15.28
CA LYS A 42 -12.47 9.02 -16.27
C LYS A 42 -13.71 8.37 -15.67
N GLY A 43 -13.78 8.22 -14.34
CA GLY A 43 -14.92 7.64 -13.64
C GLY A 43 -14.98 6.10 -13.69
N CYS A 44 -13.86 5.42 -14.04
CA CYS A 44 -13.81 3.96 -14.02
C CYS A 44 -13.86 3.46 -12.56
N CYS A 45 -14.76 2.51 -12.28
CA CYS A 45 -14.74 1.77 -11.04
C CYS A 45 -13.62 0.73 -11.09
N LEU A 46 -12.71 0.76 -10.14
CA LEU A 46 -11.68 -0.27 -10.02
C LEU A 46 -12.27 -1.54 -9.38
N SER A 47 -11.96 -2.67 -9.99
CA SER A 47 -12.23 -3.99 -9.38
C SER A 47 -11.40 -4.17 -8.11
N ALA A 48 -11.75 -5.13 -7.24
CA ALA A 48 -10.98 -5.44 -6.03
C ALA A 48 -9.50 -5.70 -6.35
N ARG A 49 -9.22 -6.42 -7.44
CA ARG A 49 -7.84 -6.66 -7.92
C ARG A 49 -7.11 -5.36 -8.23
N LEU A 50 -7.72 -4.44 -8.97
CA LEU A 50 -7.09 -3.16 -9.32
C LEU A 50 -6.99 -2.21 -8.13
N HIS A 51 -7.93 -2.29 -7.18
CA HIS A 51 -7.86 -1.57 -5.92
C HIS A 51 -6.59 -1.96 -5.15
N LYS A 52 -6.37 -3.28 -4.97
CA LYS A 52 -5.16 -3.81 -4.34
C LYS A 52 -3.90 -3.41 -5.08
N MET A 53 -3.90 -3.53 -6.42
CA MET A 53 -2.75 -3.12 -7.23
C MET A 53 -2.44 -1.63 -7.04
N TYR A 54 -3.45 -0.77 -7.03
CA TYR A 54 -3.23 0.67 -6.84
C TYR A 54 -2.61 0.96 -5.47
N ALA A 55 -3.16 0.40 -4.40
CA ALA A 55 -2.59 0.54 -3.07
C ALA A 55 -1.15 0.01 -3.02
N ARG A 56 -0.90 -1.16 -3.59
CA ARG A 56 0.44 -1.78 -3.64
C ARG A 56 1.44 -0.93 -4.41
N GLU A 57 1.10 -0.46 -5.60
CA GLU A 57 2.01 0.35 -6.43
C GLU A 57 2.34 1.69 -5.77
N LEU A 58 1.41 2.28 -5.00
CA LEU A 58 1.71 3.45 -4.17
C LEU A 58 2.81 3.14 -3.14
N PHE A 59 2.75 1.99 -2.46
CA PHE A 59 3.77 1.60 -1.49
C PHE A 59 5.10 1.22 -2.13
N ILE A 60 5.09 0.62 -3.34
CA ILE A 60 6.30 0.18 -4.05
C ILE A 60 7.07 1.36 -4.65
N ALA A 61 6.38 2.28 -5.31
CA ALA A 61 7.00 3.31 -6.14
C ALA A 61 6.35 4.69 -6.06
N GLY A 62 5.28 4.86 -5.26
CA GLY A 62 4.57 6.12 -5.14
C GLY A 62 5.39 7.19 -4.41
N THR A 63 5.40 8.38 -4.97
CA THR A 63 5.90 9.58 -4.32
C THR A 63 4.88 10.11 -3.31
N SER A 64 5.27 11.04 -2.45
CA SER A 64 4.31 11.75 -1.57
C SER A 64 3.17 12.38 -2.35
N GLN A 65 3.44 12.90 -3.55
CA GLN A 65 2.41 13.51 -4.39
C GLN A 65 1.42 12.46 -4.95
N ASP A 66 1.89 11.26 -5.28
CA ASP A 66 1.02 10.18 -5.74
C ASP A 66 0.06 9.73 -4.65
N PHE A 67 0.52 9.62 -3.41
CA PHE A 67 -0.34 9.37 -2.26
C PHE A 67 -1.40 10.46 -2.09
N LEU A 68 -1.01 11.74 -2.14
CA LEU A 68 -1.96 12.87 -2.03
C LEU A 68 -2.98 12.88 -3.17
N ASN A 69 -2.59 12.54 -4.39
CA ASN A 69 -3.48 12.44 -5.54
C ASN A 69 -4.49 11.28 -5.40
N ALA A 70 -4.13 10.22 -4.69
CA ALA A 70 -4.97 9.05 -4.47
C ALA A 70 -6.02 9.25 -3.36
N GLU A 71 -5.90 10.30 -2.54
CA GLU A 71 -6.71 10.50 -1.33
C GLU A 71 -8.20 10.38 -1.57
N THR A 72 -8.73 11.12 -2.53
CA THR A 72 -10.18 11.16 -2.79
C THR A 72 -10.73 9.77 -3.16
N PHE A 73 -9.95 8.98 -3.91
CA PHE A 73 -10.33 7.63 -4.27
C PHE A 73 -10.40 6.72 -3.05
N PHE A 74 -9.34 6.69 -2.23
CA PHE A 74 -9.29 5.82 -1.06
C PHE A 74 -10.23 6.26 0.06
N GLN A 75 -10.52 7.56 0.21
CA GLN A 75 -11.56 8.04 1.12
C GLN A 75 -12.97 7.54 0.72
N LYS A 76 -13.28 7.55 -0.57
CA LYS A 76 -14.54 7.00 -1.07
C LYS A 76 -14.60 5.49 -0.86
N SER A 77 -13.52 4.78 -1.19
CA SER A 77 -13.41 3.34 -1.01
C SER A 77 -13.57 2.94 0.46
N PHE A 78 -12.92 3.63 1.37
CA PHE A 78 -13.00 3.37 2.82
C PHE A 78 -14.41 3.57 3.41
N LYS A 79 -15.21 4.47 2.82
CA LYS A 79 -16.59 4.74 3.25
C LYS A 79 -17.63 3.86 2.56
N ASP A 80 -17.25 3.14 1.52
CA ASP A 80 -18.17 2.32 0.72
C ASP A 80 -18.38 0.96 1.38
N ALA A 81 -19.54 0.77 1.99
CA ALA A 81 -19.92 -0.48 2.66
C ALA A 81 -20.02 -1.70 1.70
N ALA A 82 -20.01 -1.49 0.39
CA ALA A 82 -20.00 -2.56 -0.58
C ALA A 82 -18.59 -3.14 -0.82
N ARG A 83 -17.54 -2.48 -0.35
CA ARG A 83 -16.16 -2.95 -0.43
C ARG A 83 -15.91 -4.06 0.60
N SER A 84 -15.01 -4.97 0.24
CA SER A 84 -14.55 -6.04 1.13
C SER A 84 -13.71 -5.50 2.28
N ASN A 85 -13.53 -6.32 3.32
CA ASN A 85 -12.62 -5.97 4.43
C ASN A 85 -11.19 -5.75 3.95
N ASP A 86 -10.71 -6.53 2.97
CA ASP A 86 -9.37 -6.35 2.39
C ASP A 86 -9.23 -4.98 1.72
N GLU A 87 -10.23 -4.57 0.91
CA GLU A 87 -10.22 -3.26 0.27
C GLU A 87 -10.29 -2.11 1.29
N HIS A 88 -11.02 -2.29 2.40
CA HIS A 88 -11.03 -1.32 3.50
C HIS A 88 -9.65 -1.21 4.17
N MET A 89 -8.96 -2.34 4.39
CA MET A 89 -7.63 -2.34 4.97
C MET A 89 -6.59 -1.72 4.03
N GLU A 90 -6.63 -2.03 2.73
CA GLU A 90 -5.81 -1.40 1.72
C GLU A 90 -6.00 0.12 1.70
N ALA A 91 -7.26 0.57 1.72
CA ALA A 91 -7.58 1.98 1.79
C ALA A 91 -7.09 2.64 3.09
N LEU A 92 -7.22 1.94 4.22
CA LEU A 92 -6.78 2.43 5.52
C LEU A 92 -5.26 2.63 5.56
N CYS A 93 -4.46 1.69 5.03
CA CYS A 93 -3.01 1.82 4.94
C CYS A 93 -2.61 3.06 4.12
N VAL A 94 -3.24 3.27 2.96
CA VAL A 94 -2.98 4.45 2.11
C VAL A 94 -3.38 5.74 2.83
N LEU A 95 -4.56 5.78 3.45
CA LEU A 95 -5.05 6.96 4.17
C LEU A 95 -4.23 7.28 5.42
N ALA A 96 -3.72 6.28 6.13
CA ALA A 96 -2.80 6.47 7.24
C ALA A 96 -1.55 7.22 6.76
N ARG A 97 -0.87 6.73 5.72
CA ARG A 97 0.31 7.42 5.14
C ARG A 97 -0.03 8.84 4.67
N ILE A 98 -1.16 9.05 4.01
CA ILE A 98 -1.59 10.39 3.56
C ILE A 98 -1.75 11.35 4.74
N ASN A 99 -2.40 10.93 5.82
CA ASN A 99 -2.60 11.77 6.99
C ASN A 99 -1.28 12.09 7.70
N ARG A 100 -0.33 11.14 7.76
CA ARG A 100 1.03 11.40 8.27
C ARG A 100 1.77 12.41 7.40
N LEU A 101 1.77 12.25 6.07
CA LEU A 101 2.37 13.21 5.12
C LEU A 101 1.80 14.63 5.25
N LYS A 102 0.51 14.74 5.54
CA LYS A 102 -0.17 16.01 5.81
C LYS A 102 0.07 16.55 7.22
N LYS A 103 0.75 15.79 8.08
CA LYS A 103 0.91 16.08 9.52
C LYS A 103 -0.42 16.17 10.28
N ASN A 104 -1.47 15.54 9.77
CA ASN A 104 -2.74 15.39 10.45
C ASN A 104 -2.66 14.19 11.43
N TYR A 105 -1.85 14.36 12.46
CA TYR A 105 -1.45 13.26 13.35
C TYR A 105 -2.60 12.68 14.17
N LEU A 106 -3.63 13.46 14.48
CA LEU A 106 -4.79 12.96 15.21
C LEU A 106 -5.56 11.91 14.39
N GLU A 107 -5.86 12.23 13.14
CA GLU A 107 -6.54 11.30 12.22
C GLU A 107 -5.63 10.13 11.85
N PHE A 108 -4.35 10.40 11.63
CA PHE A 108 -3.34 9.37 11.37
C PHE A 108 -3.33 8.31 12.49
N LEU A 109 -3.19 8.74 13.75
CA LEU A 109 -3.16 7.83 14.90
C LEU A 109 -4.46 7.06 15.05
N SER A 110 -5.60 7.72 14.84
CA SER A 110 -6.91 7.07 14.85
C SER A 110 -6.99 5.95 13.81
N LEU A 111 -6.57 6.20 12.57
CA LEU A 111 -6.54 5.19 11.52
C LEU A 111 -5.57 4.05 11.84
N CYS A 112 -4.34 4.36 12.23
CA CYS A 112 -3.33 3.35 12.56
C CYS A 112 -3.78 2.44 13.70
N LEU A 113 -4.18 3.00 14.85
CA LEU A 113 -4.52 2.22 16.03
C LEU A 113 -5.77 1.36 15.81
N ASN A 114 -6.81 1.92 15.16
CA ASN A 114 -8.00 1.15 14.82
C ASN A 114 -7.70 0.05 13.79
N GLY A 115 -6.87 0.35 12.80
CA GLY A 115 -6.45 -0.63 11.80
C GLY A 115 -5.66 -1.78 12.41
N ILE A 116 -4.65 -1.49 13.23
CA ILE A 116 -3.82 -2.49 13.90
C ILE A 116 -4.67 -3.34 14.87
N ALA A 117 -5.62 -2.73 15.57
CA ALA A 117 -6.51 -3.47 16.48
C ALA A 117 -7.45 -4.43 15.74
N ALA A 118 -7.88 -4.09 14.53
CA ALA A 118 -8.77 -4.91 13.73
C ALA A 118 -7.99 -5.97 12.91
N PHE A 119 -6.98 -5.55 12.19
CA PHE A 119 -6.14 -6.38 11.31
C PHE A 119 -4.70 -5.84 11.31
N PRO A 120 -3.83 -6.32 12.21
CA PRO A 120 -2.45 -5.87 12.24
C PRO A 120 -1.73 -6.18 10.93
N CYS A 121 -1.04 -5.19 10.37
CA CYS A 121 -0.21 -5.34 9.18
C CYS A 121 1.09 -4.52 9.30
N ALA A 122 2.12 -4.98 8.60
CA ALA A 122 3.46 -4.38 8.66
C ALA A 122 3.46 -2.92 8.21
N GLU A 123 2.66 -2.58 7.19
CA GLU A 123 2.55 -1.22 6.66
C GLU A 123 2.12 -0.22 7.74
N LEU A 124 1.09 -0.54 8.53
CA LEU A 124 0.64 0.35 9.59
C LEU A 124 1.64 0.46 10.74
N CYS A 125 2.29 -0.64 11.10
CA CYS A 125 3.34 -0.63 12.11
C CYS A 125 4.53 0.23 11.66
N LEU A 126 4.91 0.13 10.38
CA LEU A 126 5.98 0.94 9.79
C LEU A 126 5.63 2.43 9.80
N GLU A 127 4.40 2.78 9.40
CA GLU A 127 3.91 4.16 9.44
C GLU A 127 3.88 4.72 10.87
N ALA A 128 3.52 3.91 11.86
CA ALA A 128 3.57 4.31 13.26
C ALA A 128 5.02 4.56 13.70
N GLY A 129 5.96 3.70 13.35
CA GLY A 129 7.37 3.91 13.62
C GLY A 129 7.91 5.20 13.01
N ASP A 130 7.59 5.48 11.75
CA ASP A 130 7.96 6.71 11.06
C ASP A 130 7.40 7.96 11.76
N TYR A 131 6.15 7.89 12.24
CA TYR A 131 5.54 8.97 13.03
C TYR A 131 6.33 9.24 14.33
N TYR A 132 6.71 8.19 15.06
CA TYR A 132 7.48 8.36 16.30
C TYR A 132 8.88 8.92 16.04
N VAL A 133 9.50 8.61 14.89
CA VAL A 133 10.74 9.28 14.46
C VAL A 133 10.51 10.77 14.21
N GLU A 134 9.41 11.14 13.54
CA GLU A 134 9.09 12.56 13.25
C GLU A 134 8.90 13.40 14.52
N ILE A 135 8.40 12.79 15.60
CA ILE A 135 8.26 13.47 16.91
C ILE A 135 9.45 13.22 17.85
N GLN A 136 10.53 12.61 17.35
CA GLN A 136 11.77 12.32 18.08
C GLN A 136 11.61 11.36 19.28
N ASP A 137 10.60 10.53 19.27
CA ASP A 137 10.40 9.45 20.24
C ASP A 137 10.98 8.13 19.68
N TYR A 138 12.29 8.01 19.78
CA TYR A 138 13.02 6.91 19.15
C TYR A 138 12.83 5.57 19.85
N GLU A 139 12.42 5.56 21.12
CA GLU A 139 12.10 4.33 21.86
C GLU A 139 10.84 3.68 21.29
N ASN A 140 9.75 4.45 21.22
CA ASN A 140 8.51 3.97 20.60
C ASN A 140 8.69 3.68 19.10
N ALA A 141 9.49 4.45 18.38
CA ALA A 141 9.81 4.17 16.98
C ALA A 141 10.43 2.79 16.81
N ARG A 142 11.37 2.42 17.66
CA ARG A 142 12.03 1.09 17.66
C ARG A 142 11.02 -0.02 17.86
N ASP A 143 10.15 0.10 18.85
CA ASP A 143 9.13 -0.91 19.16
C ASP A 143 8.18 -1.11 17.98
N TRP A 144 7.79 -0.04 17.32
CA TRP A 144 6.92 -0.14 16.14
C TRP A 144 7.60 -0.77 14.93
N TYR A 145 8.89 -0.51 14.69
CA TYR A 145 9.63 -1.19 13.63
C TYR A 145 9.86 -2.68 13.94
N GLU A 146 10.08 -3.05 15.20
CA GLU A 146 10.11 -4.47 15.59
C GLU A 146 8.74 -5.13 15.40
N ASN A 147 7.65 -4.43 15.73
CA ASN A 147 6.29 -4.92 15.45
C ASN A 147 6.07 -5.12 13.94
N ALA A 148 6.56 -4.21 13.07
CA ALA A 148 6.46 -4.37 11.64
C ALA A 148 7.15 -5.65 11.14
N ARG A 149 8.33 -5.98 11.67
CA ARG A 149 9.04 -7.24 11.33
C ARG A 149 8.26 -8.50 11.70
N ASN A 150 7.48 -8.43 12.77
CA ASN A 150 6.75 -9.58 13.31
C ASN A 150 5.30 -9.65 12.82
N THR A 151 4.89 -8.73 11.95
CA THR A 151 3.52 -8.63 11.45
C THR A 151 3.49 -8.84 9.93
N PRO A 152 2.53 -9.60 9.37
CA PRO A 152 2.47 -9.81 7.93
C PRO A 152 2.25 -8.51 7.15
N ALA A 153 2.97 -8.35 6.04
CA ALA A 153 2.70 -7.30 5.07
C ALA A 153 1.52 -7.69 4.16
N ILE A 154 0.65 -6.74 3.83
CA ILE A 154 -0.52 -6.96 2.96
C ILE A 154 -0.35 -6.33 1.57
N LEU A 155 0.52 -5.32 1.43
CA LEU A 155 0.76 -4.60 0.19
C LEU A 155 2.19 -4.80 -0.33
N ASP A 156 3.19 -4.61 0.50
CA ASP A 156 4.61 -4.69 0.10
C ASP A 156 5.44 -5.44 1.15
N LEU A 157 5.96 -6.62 0.78
CA LEU A 157 6.77 -7.46 1.67
C LEU A 157 7.99 -6.72 2.27
N ARG A 158 8.51 -5.72 1.60
CA ARG A 158 9.61 -4.90 2.13
C ARG A 158 9.23 -4.16 3.40
N CYS A 159 7.92 -3.89 3.61
CA CYS A 159 7.43 -3.29 4.86
C CYS A 159 7.61 -4.21 6.07
N GLN A 160 7.74 -5.51 5.87
CA GLN A 160 8.02 -6.50 6.90
C GLN A 160 9.52 -6.86 6.98
N GLU A 161 10.18 -7.01 5.84
CA GLU A 161 11.52 -7.61 5.75
C GLU A 161 12.63 -6.55 5.73
N GLU A 162 12.62 -5.64 4.77
CA GLU A 162 13.74 -4.74 4.47
C GLU A 162 13.64 -3.42 5.26
N PHE A 163 12.55 -2.69 5.09
CA PHE A 163 12.41 -1.33 5.64
C PHE A 163 12.54 -1.25 7.16
N PRO A 164 11.93 -2.15 7.95
CA PRO A 164 12.12 -2.11 9.40
C PRO A 164 13.58 -2.34 9.81
N ALA A 165 14.30 -3.22 9.11
CA ALA A 165 15.71 -3.47 9.41
C ALA A 165 16.57 -2.23 9.15
N GLU A 166 16.40 -1.58 7.98
CA GLU A 166 17.09 -0.34 7.62
C GLU A 166 16.78 0.80 8.61
N LYS A 167 15.51 0.93 9.01
CA LYS A 167 15.07 1.94 9.99
C LYS A 167 15.68 1.71 11.38
N LEU A 168 15.67 0.46 11.84
CA LEU A 168 16.28 0.09 13.13
C LEU A 168 17.80 0.34 13.14
N ASP A 169 18.48 0.06 12.03
CA ASP A 169 19.92 0.35 11.92
C ASP A 169 20.17 1.86 11.92
N SER A 170 19.32 2.64 11.29
CA SER A 170 19.42 4.10 11.32
C SER A 170 19.24 4.67 12.73
N LEU A 171 18.38 4.09 13.56
CA LEU A 171 18.17 4.51 14.96
C LEU A 171 19.36 4.20 15.89
N LYS A 172 20.25 3.27 15.51
CA LYS A 172 21.48 3.00 16.31
C LYS A 172 22.51 4.10 16.21
N THR A 173 22.39 4.97 15.22
CA THR A 173 23.34 6.05 14.94
C THR A 173 22.90 7.40 15.51
N ILE A 174 21.74 7.46 16.15
CA ILE A 174 21.18 8.63 16.84
C ILE A 174 21.41 8.48 18.34
#